data_d59b901d809a3d316e02963036880fec
#
_entry.id   d59b901d809a3d316e02963036880fec
#
_cell.length_a   1.000
_cell.length_b   1.000
_cell.length_c   1.000
_cell.angle_alpha   90.00
_cell.angle_beta   90.00
_cell.angle_gamma   90.00
#
_symmetry.space_group_name_H-M   'P 1'
#
loop_
_entity.id
_entity.type
_entity.pdbx_description
1 polymer ?
#
loop_
_entity_poly.entity_id
_entity_poly.type
_entity_poly.pdbx_seq_one_letter_code
_entity_poly.pdbx_strand_id
1 'polypeptide(L)'
;MITEKIIQNYIIRSSNKIKINSNEVKKGDIFIALQGNNKHGNEYIESSIKNGAKFCLTDKKIKKNLVNENILFIKNIFSFLKALSLKKRSLFKGKVLGIIGSAGKTSLKESLSFFLEKKYKTSKAFKSYN
;
A
#
# COMPACT_ATOMS: atom_id res chain seq x y z
N MET A 1 -15.77 -1.95 16.54
CA MET A 1 -14.65 -0.96 16.34
C MET A 1 -13.62 -1.56 15.40
N ILE A 2 -13.19 -0.83 14.37
CA ILE A 2 -12.16 -1.28 13.43
C ILE A 2 -10.79 -1.25 14.12
N THR A 3 -10.02 -2.31 13.94
CA THR A 3 -8.67 -2.45 14.51
C THR A 3 -7.63 -2.65 13.39
N GLU A 4 -6.37 -2.38 13.70
CA GLU A 4 -5.26 -2.65 12.77
C GLU A 4 -5.26 -4.09 12.26
N LYS A 5 -5.60 -5.06 13.13
CA LYS A 5 -5.66 -6.49 12.79
C LYS A 5 -6.74 -6.78 11.74
N ILE A 6 -7.92 -6.13 11.84
CA ILE A 6 -8.99 -6.26 10.85
C ILE A 6 -8.53 -5.74 9.49
N ILE A 7 -7.89 -4.58 9.46
CA ILE A 7 -7.37 -3.98 8.23
C ILE A 7 -6.26 -4.83 7.61
N GLN A 8 -5.31 -5.32 8.42
CA GLN A 8 -4.27 -6.23 7.94
C GLN A 8 -4.86 -7.48 7.28
N ASN A 9 -5.85 -8.10 7.93
CA ASN A 9 -6.52 -9.28 7.39
C ASN A 9 -7.28 -8.96 6.10
N TYR A 10 -7.93 -7.79 6.02
CA TYR A 10 -8.57 -7.33 4.81
C TYR A 10 -7.58 -7.18 3.65
N ILE A 11 -6.44 -6.50 3.87
CA ILE A 11 -5.39 -6.31 2.86
C ILE A 11 -4.79 -7.65 2.39
N ILE A 12 -4.67 -8.62 3.29
CA ILE A 12 -4.07 -9.92 2.96
C ILE A 12 -5.02 -10.77 2.12
N ARG A 13 -6.31 -10.72 2.43
CA ARG A 13 -7.33 -11.57 1.80
C ARG A 13 -7.95 -10.97 0.54
N SER A 14 -7.85 -9.66 0.35
CA SER A 14 -8.43 -8.97 -0.80
C SER A 14 -7.41 -8.73 -1.90
N SER A 15 -7.90 -8.55 -3.12
CA SER A 15 -7.11 -8.06 -4.26
C SER A 15 -6.93 -6.54 -4.25
N ASN A 16 -7.62 -5.85 -3.33
CA ASN A 16 -7.59 -4.40 -3.20
C ASN A 16 -6.21 -3.89 -2.79
N LYS A 17 -5.90 -2.68 -3.19
CA LYS A 17 -4.57 -2.10 -3.07
C LYS A 17 -4.52 -1.00 -2.03
N ILE A 18 -3.32 -0.77 -1.52
CA ILE A 18 -3.00 0.41 -0.73
C ILE A 18 -2.68 1.55 -1.69
N LYS A 19 -3.28 2.71 -1.45
CA LYS A 19 -3.10 3.94 -2.22
C LYS A 19 -2.70 5.09 -1.30
N ILE A 20 -1.78 5.91 -1.78
CA ILE A 20 -1.35 7.16 -1.14
C ILE A 20 -1.80 8.40 -1.93
N ASN A 21 -2.26 8.20 -3.16
CA ASN A 21 -2.87 9.23 -4.01
C ASN A 21 -4.38 8.99 -4.07
N SER A 22 -5.17 9.96 -3.60
CA SER A 22 -6.64 9.87 -3.55
C SER A 22 -7.27 9.67 -4.94
N ASN A 23 -6.67 10.23 -5.99
CA ASN A 23 -7.17 10.11 -7.36
C ASN A 23 -7.01 8.70 -7.95
N GLU A 24 -6.14 7.89 -7.36
CA GLU A 24 -5.92 6.50 -7.80
C GLU A 24 -6.76 5.49 -7.03
N VAL A 25 -7.50 5.95 -6.02
CA VAL A 25 -8.35 5.09 -5.19
C VAL A 25 -9.50 4.53 -6.01
N LYS A 26 -9.72 3.24 -5.88
CA LYS A 26 -10.86 2.52 -6.46
C LYS A 26 -11.69 1.88 -5.36
N LYS A 27 -12.91 1.46 -5.71
CA LYS A 27 -13.83 0.81 -4.77
C LYS A 27 -13.15 -0.38 -4.04
N GLY A 28 -13.14 -0.29 -2.72
CA GLY A 28 -12.54 -1.30 -1.84
C GLY A 28 -11.06 -1.08 -1.52
N ASP A 29 -10.36 -0.14 -2.15
CA ASP A 29 -8.97 0.17 -1.83
C ASP A 29 -8.84 0.77 -0.42
N ILE A 30 -7.61 0.79 0.07
CA ILE A 30 -7.25 1.42 1.34
C ILE A 30 -6.42 2.66 1.03
N PHE A 31 -6.88 3.79 1.50
CA PHE A 31 -6.12 5.04 1.41
C PHE A 31 -5.27 5.24 2.65
N ILE A 32 -4.01 5.62 2.48
CA ILE A 32 -3.10 6.00 3.58
C ILE A 32 -2.76 7.47 3.44
N ALA A 33 -3.19 8.24 4.43
CA ALA A 33 -2.90 9.65 4.55
C ALA A 33 -1.52 9.86 5.18
N LEU A 34 -0.51 10.06 4.34
CA LEU A 34 0.87 10.34 4.76
C LEU A 34 1.17 11.84 4.75
N GLN A 35 2.21 12.24 5.49
CA GLN A 35 2.79 13.57 5.34
C GLN A 35 3.43 13.69 3.96
N GLY A 36 2.95 14.62 3.15
CA GLY A 36 3.59 15.02 1.92
C GLY A 36 4.51 16.25 2.13
N ASN A 37 5.12 16.74 1.06
CA ASN A 37 6.03 17.89 1.13
C ASN A 37 5.32 19.17 1.64
N ASN A 38 4.13 19.46 1.15
CA ASN A 38 3.41 20.70 1.46
C ASN A 38 2.21 20.49 2.36
N LYS A 39 1.56 19.32 2.26
CA LYS A 39 0.29 19.03 2.93
C LYS A 39 0.26 17.62 3.48
N HIS A 40 -0.53 17.40 4.53
CA HIS A 40 -0.80 16.07 5.03
C HIS A 40 -1.95 15.43 4.25
N GLY A 41 -1.84 14.12 4.02
CA GLY A 41 -2.85 13.34 3.29
C GLY A 41 -4.26 13.36 3.88
N ASN A 42 -4.43 13.83 5.13
CA ASN A 42 -5.75 14.00 5.76
C ASN A 42 -6.69 14.89 4.95
N GLU A 43 -6.17 15.86 4.21
CA GLU A 43 -6.97 16.73 3.35
C GLU A 43 -7.67 15.95 2.22
N TYR A 44 -7.16 14.77 1.89
CA TYR A 44 -7.66 13.92 0.80
C TYR A 44 -8.49 12.72 1.28
N ILE A 45 -8.76 12.59 2.59
CA ILE A 45 -9.55 11.48 3.14
C ILE A 45 -10.97 11.50 2.57
N GLU A 46 -11.61 12.68 2.55
CA GLU A 46 -12.96 12.82 2.04
C GLU A 46 -13.08 12.43 0.56
N SER A 47 -12.17 12.92 -0.27
CA SER A 47 -12.12 12.56 -1.69
C SER A 47 -11.84 11.07 -1.88
N SER A 48 -10.97 10.49 -1.06
CA SER A 48 -10.67 9.04 -1.11
C SER A 48 -11.90 8.20 -0.77
N ILE A 49 -12.70 8.61 0.23
CA ILE A 49 -13.96 7.93 0.57
C ILE A 49 -14.95 8.04 -0.60
N LYS A 50 -15.11 9.23 -1.19
CA LYS A 50 -15.97 9.44 -2.37
C LYS A 50 -15.55 8.57 -3.55
N ASN A 51 -14.25 8.35 -3.74
CA ASN A 51 -13.68 7.48 -4.76
C ASN A 51 -13.81 5.98 -4.42
N GLY A 52 -14.33 5.63 -3.24
CA GLY A 52 -14.65 4.26 -2.85
C GLY A 52 -13.63 3.59 -1.96
N ALA A 53 -12.78 4.34 -1.27
CA ALA A 53 -11.90 3.77 -0.24
C ALA A 53 -12.73 3.00 0.80
N LYS A 54 -12.36 1.76 1.07
CA LYS A 54 -12.97 0.95 2.13
C LYS A 54 -12.51 1.39 3.51
N PHE A 55 -11.22 1.73 3.62
CA PHE A 55 -10.61 2.24 4.85
C PHE A 55 -9.66 3.38 4.53
N CYS A 56 -9.58 4.34 5.44
CA CYS A 56 -8.58 5.39 5.43
C CYS A 56 -7.73 5.29 6.71
N LEU A 57 -6.42 5.28 6.55
CA LEU A 57 -5.46 5.22 7.67
C LEU A 57 -4.75 6.56 7.78
N THR A 58 -4.57 7.04 9.01
CA THR A 58 -3.88 8.30 9.29
C THR A 58 -3.12 8.25 10.60
N ASP A 59 -2.02 8.98 10.70
CA ASP A 59 -1.23 9.20 11.92
C ASP A 59 -1.50 10.57 12.56
N LYS A 60 -2.40 11.36 11.98
CA LYS A 60 -2.82 12.66 12.52
C LYS A 60 -4.30 12.70 12.84
N LYS A 61 -4.66 13.52 13.83
CA LYS A 61 -6.07 13.78 14.16
C LYS A 61 -6.80 14.35 12.95
N ILE A 62 -8.01 13.86 12.72
CA ILE A 62 -8.91 14.34 11.68
C ILE A 62 -9.91 15.34 12.27
N LYS A 63 -10.50 16.17 11.42
CA LYS A 63 -11.56 17.09 11.79
C LYS A 63 -12.77 16.30 12.30
N LYS A 64 -13.45 16.82 13.34
CA LYS A 64 -14.63 16.14 13.96
C LYS A 64 -15.72 15.76 12.97
N ASN A 65 -15.97 16.61 11.96
CA ASN A 65 -16.96 16.37 10.92
C ASN A 65 -16.61 15.26 9.93
N LEU A 66 -15.37 14.79 9.94
CA LEU A 66 -14.90 13.68 9.09
C LEU A 66 -14.78 12.36 9.85
N VAL A 67 -15.16 12.33 11.13
CA VAL A 67 -15.10 11.10 11.93
C VAL A 67 -16.05 10.08 11.32
N ASN A 68 -15.49 9.00 10.79
CA ASN A 68 -16.18 7.91 10.14
C ASN A 68 -15.61 6.59 10.69
N GLU A 69 -16.47 5.59 10.85
CA GLU A 69 -16.06 4.26 11.32
C GLU A 69 -14.98 3.60 10.44
N ASN A 70 -14.87 4.02 9.17
CA ASN A 70 -13.88 3.49 8.22
C ASN A 70 -12.53 4.22 8.28
N ILE A 71 -12.37 5.20 9.16
CA ILE A 71 -11.11 5.91 9.35
C ILE A 71 -10.44 5.42 10.62
N LEU A 72 -9.21 4.92 10.50
CA LEU A 72 -8.42 4.44 11.62
C LEU A 72 -7.20 5.32 11.85
N PHE A 73 -7.06 5.80 13.09
CA PHE A 73 -5.83 6.43 13.55
C PHE A 73 -4.78 5.36 13.89
N ILE A 74 -3.60 5.47 13.30
CA ILE A 74 -2.45 4.59 13.52
C ILE A 74 -1.26 5.45 13.94
N LYS A 75 -0.81 5.31 15.16
CA LYS A 75 0.28 6.12 15.73
C LYS A 75 1.55 6.10 14.88
N ASN A 76 1.86 4.97 14.25
CA ASN A 76 3.02 4.82 13.39
C ASN A 76 2.66 4.00 12.14
N ILE A 77 2.29 4.69 11.07
CA ILE A 77 1.89 4.07 9.81
C ILE A 77 3.02 3.25 9.18
N PHE A 78 4.28 3.70 9.29
CA PHE A 78 5.42 2.97 8.73
C PHE A 78 5.66 1.64 9.45
N SER A 79 5.54 1.62 10.78
CA SER A 79 5.61 0.37 11.55
C SER A 79 4.48 -0.59 11.17
N PHE A 80 3.26 -0.08 10.99
CA PHE A 80 2.13 -0.86 10.49
C PHE A 80 2.40 -1.45 9.10
N LEU A 81 2.90 -0.65 8.16
CA LEU A 81 3.24 -1.11 6.81
C LEU A 81 4.36 -2.14 6.81
N LYS A 82 5.37 -1.97 7.66
CA LYS A 82 6.46 -2.95 7.85
C LYS A 82 5.90 -4.28 8.33
N ALA A 83 5.09 -4.27 9.38
CA ALA A 83 4.46 -5.48 9.92
C ALA A 83 3.59 -6.18 8.86
N LEU A 84 2.78 -5.42 8.11
CA LEU A 84 1.96 -5.93 7.02
C LEU A 84 2.81 -6.55 5.91
N SER A 85 3.91 -5.91 5.52
CA SER A 85 4.83 -6.40 4.49
C SER A 85 5.48 -7.72 4.89
N LEU A 86 5.95 -7.82 6.14
CA LEU A 86 6.52 -9.05 6.70
C LEU A 86 5.49 -10.18 6.69
N LYS A 87 4.26 -9.90 7.10
CA LYS A 87 3.16 -10.88 7.09
C LYS A 87 2.81 -11.32 5.66
N LYS A 88 2.71 -10.39 4.72
CA LYS A 88 2.50 -10.74 3.30
C LYS A 88 3.65 -11.57 2.75
N ARG A 89 4.89 -11.21 3.10
CA ARG A 89 6.08 -11.95 2.68
C ARG A 89 6.11 -13.38 3.23
N SER A 90 5.75 -13.59 4.49
CA SER A 90 5.68 -14.95 5.09
C SER A 90 4.63 -15.85 4.47
N LEU A 91 3.55 -15.28 3.96
CA LEU A 91 2.48 -16.02 3.26
C LEU A 91 2.80 -16.31 1.79
N PHE A 92 3.80 -15.62 1.23
CA PHE A 92 4.17 -15.80 -0.18
C PHE A 92 4.98 -17.06 -0.37
N LYS A 93 4.46 -18.01 -1.14
CA LYS A 93 5.10 -19.31 -1.44
C LYS A 93 5.98 -19.30 -2.69
N GLY A 94 5.96 -18.22 -3.46
CA GLY A 94 6.76 -18.08 -4.68
C GLY A 94 8.22 -17.74 -4.40
N LYS A 95 9.04 -17.81 -5.44
CA LYS A 95 10.45 -17.38 -5.41
C LYS A 95 10.53 -15.85 -5.45
N VAL A 96 11.47 -15.29 -4.73
CA VAL A 96 11.79 -13.86 -4.76
C VAL A 96 13.23 -13.70 -5.19
N LEU A 97 13.43 -12.92 -6.25
CA LEU A 97 14.75 -12.61 -6.79
C LEU A 97 15.12 -11.18 -6.39
N GLY A 98 16.24 -11.03 -5.71
CA GLY A 98 16.85 -9.74 -5.41
C GLY A 98 17.94 -9.42 -6.42
N ILE A 99 17.96 -8.18 -6.94
CA ILE A 99 18.96 -7.71 -7.88
C ILE A 99 19.78 -6.62 -7.20
N ILE A 100 21.09 -6.88 -7.11
CA ILE A 100 22.06 -5.97 -6.49
C ILE A 100 23.10 -5.59 -7.53
N GLY A 101 23.60 -4.36 -7.51
CA GLY A 101 24.64 -3.90 -8.40
C GLY A 101 24.67 -2.36 -8.46
N SER A 102 25.78 -1.82 -8.95
CA SER A 102 25.96 -0.38 -9.16
C SER A 102 25.18 0.13 -10.37
N ALA A 103 25.18 -0.62 -11.47
CA ALA A 103 24.51 -0.27 -12.73
C ALA A 103 23.67 -1.44 -13.26
N GLY A 104 22.79 -1.18 -14.22
CA GLY A 104 22.04 -2.22 -14.94
C GLY A 104 20.89 -2.89 -14.18
N LYS A 105 20.65 -2.57 -12.90
CA LYS A 105 19.61 -3.20 -12.08
C LYS A 105 18.22 -3.16 -12.71
N THR A 106 17.83 -2.00 -13.23
CA THR A 106 16.50 -1.83 -13.85
C THR A 106 16.39 -2.63 -15.13
N SER A 107 17.40 -2.57 -16.01
CA SER A 107 17.42 -3.34 -17.27
C SER A 107 17.36 -4.84 -17.00
N LEU A 108 18.15 -5.33 -16.04
CA LEU A 108 18.12 -6.73 -15.66
C LEU A 108 16.76 -7.15 -15.08
N LYS A 109 16.15 -6.31 -14.24
CA LYS A 109 14.81 -6.56 -13.71
C LYS A 109 13.75 -6.68 -14.82
N GLU A 110 13.79 -5.77 -15.80
CA GLU A 110 12.85 -5.80 -16.93
C GLU A 110 13.04 -7.05 -17.79
N SER A 111 14.30 -7.36 -18.14
CA SER A 111 14.63 -8.55 -18.92
C SER A 111 14.23 -9.84 -18.23
N LEU A 112 14.56 -9.99 -16.94
CA LEU A 112 14.15 -11.16 -16.15
C LEU A 112 12.64 -11.30 -16.08
N SER A 113 11.91 -10.19 -15.86
CA SER A 113 10.45 -10.22 -15.85
C SER A 113 9.90 -10.70 -17.20
N PHE A 114 10.40 -10.15 -18.29
CA PHE A 114 9.97 -10.52 -19.65
C PHE A 114 10.15 -12.01 -19.95
N PHE A 115 11.30 -12.59 -19.57
CA PHE A 115 11.53 -14.01 -19.79
C PHE A 115 10.73 -14.91 -18.85
N LEU A 116 10.62 -14.53 -17.56
CA LEU A 116 9.91 -15.34 -16.57
C LEU A 116 8.40 -15.33 -16.78
N GLU A 117 7.81 -14.22 -17.24
CA GLU A 117 6.39 -14.11 -17.54
C GLU A 117 5.90 -15.09 -18.61
N LYS A 118 6.79 -15.53 -19.49
CA LYS A 118 6.46 -16.55 -20.51
C LYS A 118 6.11 -17.92 -19.91
N LYS A 119 6.60 -18.21 -18.70
CA LYS A 119 6.44 -19.54 -18.09
C LYS A 119 5.80 -19.48 -16.69
N TYR A 120 5.92 -18.38 -16.01
CA TYR A 120 5.50 -18.25 -14.60
C TYR A 120 4.64 -17.01 -14.39
N LYS A 121 3.71 -17.08 -13.42
CA LYS A 121 3.02 -15.89 -12.93
C LYS A 121 4.03 -15.01 -12.18
N THR A 122 4.50 -13.98 -12.82
CA THR A 122 5.58 -13.11 -12.34
C THR A 122 5.04 -11.75 -11.93
N SER A 123 5.70 -11.11 -10.97
CA SER A 123 5.46 -9.72 -10.58
C SER A 123 6.79 -9.06 -10.30
N LYS A 124 6.94 -7.81 -10.73
CA LYS A 124 8.16 -7.01 -10.54
C LYS A 124 7.87 -5.74 -9.75
N ALA A 125 8.86 -5.21 -9.08
CA ALA A 125 8.78 -3.89 -8.46
C ALA A 125 8.54 -2.82 -9.53
N PHE A 126 7.51 -1.98 -9.33
CA PHE A 126 7.09 -0.96 -10.29
C PHE A 126 8.17 0.11 -10.50
N LYS A 127 8.82 0.54 -9.42
CA LYS A 127 9.94 1.49 -9.43
C LYS A 127 11.10 0.95 -8.59
N SER A 128 12.31 1.38 -8.94
CA SER A 128 13.47 1.21 -8.07
C SER A 128 13.59 2.48 -7.21
N TYR A 129 13.32 2.36 -5.94
CA TYR A 129 13.58 3.42 -4.97
C TYR A 129 14.93 3.13 -4.33
N ASN A 130 15.85 4.07 -4.46
CA ASN A 130 17.14 4.04 -3.77
C ASN A 130 17.01 4.75 -2.43
#